data_ac97f01592188a03bd1a322fcd329ac2
#
_entry.id   ac97f01592188a03bd1a322fcd329ac2
#
_cell.length_a   1.000
_cell.length_b   1.000
_cell.length_c   1.000
_cell.angle_alpha   90.00
_cell.angle_beta   90.00
_cell.angle_gamma   90.00
#
_symmetry.space_group_name_H-M   'P 1'
#
loop_
_entity.id
_entity.type
_entity.pdbx_description
1 polymer ?
#
loop_
_entity_poly.entity_id
_entity_poly.type
_entity_poly.pdbx_seq_one_letter_code
_entity_poly.pdbx_strand_id
1 'polypeptide(L)'
;MKFNDVLENVTTYEAGKPIELVVREYGVKPENVIKLASNENPYGTSPKVTAKIQEIAKNMFVYPDDSMYELKEALAYKFDVESTNVIIGSGSDQILEYCVHAKCE
;
A
#
# COMPACT_ATOMS: atom_id res chain seq x y z
N MET A 1 24.80 18.16 -12.54
CA MET A 1 24.22 16.79 -12.60
C MET A 1 23.05 16.88 -13.57
N LYS A 2 23.01 16.07 -14.64
CA LYS A 2 21.90 16.09 -15.60
C LYS A 2 20.97 14.92 -15.26
N PHE A 3 19.68 15.18 -15.12
CA PHE A 3 18.68 14.13 -14.97
C PHE A 3 18.35 13.52 -16.33
N ASN A 4 17.72 12.36 -16.32
CA ASN A 4 17.29 11.70 -17.53
C ASN A 4 16.22 12.53 -18.24
N ASP A 5 16.42 12.83 -19.52
CA ASP A 5 15.56 13.71 -20.31
C ASP A 5 14.11 13.20 -20.39
N VAL A 6 13.89 11.88 -20.20
CA VAL A 6 12.55 11.28 -20.13
C VAL A 6 11.72 11.86 -18.99
N LEU A 7 12.36 12.25 -17.88
CA LEU A 7 11.68 12.81 -16.71
C LEU A 7 11.08 14.19 -16.94
N GLU A 8 11.56 14.93 -17.95
CA GLU A 8 11.04 16.26 -18.31
C GLU A 8 9.61 16.21 -18.86
N ASN A 9 9.23 15.06 -19.41
CA ASN A 9 7.92 14.81 -20.05
C ASN A 9 6.94 14.00 -19.20
N VAL A 10 7.32 13.66 -17.96
CA VAL A 10 6.45 12.88 -17.06
C VAL A 10 5.50 13.82 -16.35
N THR A 11 4.20 13.59 -16.51
CA THR A 11 3.18 14.32 -15.75
C THR A 11 3.25 13.91 -14.28
N THR A 12 3.33 14.90 -13.39
CA THR A 12 3.34 14.66 -11.95
C THR A 12 2.02 14.03 -11.52
N TYR A 13 2.09 12.94 -10.77
CA TYR A 13 0.92 12.32 -10.16
C TYR A 13 0.32 13.26 -9.10
N GLU A 14 -0.98 13.56 -9.24
CA GLU A 14 -1.74 14.29 -8.22
C GLU A 14 -2.42 13.30 -7.28
N ALA A 15 -1.93 13.21 -6.06
CA ALA A 15 -2.55 12.40 -5.02
C ALA A 15 -3.91 12.98 -4.59
N GLY A 16 -4.84 12.11 -4.18
CA GLY A 16 -6.10 12.57 -3.59
C GLY A 16 -5.88 13.46 -2.37
N LYS A 17 -6.65 14.55 -2.25
CA LYS A 17 -6.52 15.50 -1.13
C LYS A 17 -6.84 14.80 0.22
N PRO A 18 -6.01 14.99 1.27
CA PRO A 18 -6.37 14.59 2.63
C PRO A 18 -7.64 15.30 3.12
N ILE A 19 -8.42 14.64 3.98
CA ILE A 19 -9.66 15.22 4.54
C ILE A 19 -9.35 16.53 5.28
N GLU A 20 -8.25 16.59 6.02
CA GLU A 20 -7.82 17.76 6.79
C GLU A 20 -7.55 18.99 5.89
N LEU A 21 -7.07 18.75 4.68
CA LEU A 21 -6.84 19.82 3.69
C LEU A 21 -8.17 20.33 3.16
N VAL A 22 -9.10 19.43 2.82
CA VAL A 22 -10.46 19.78 2.36
C VAL A 22 -11.21 20.58 3.44
N VAL A 23 -11.14 20.15 4.69
CA VAL A 23 -11.73 20.84 5.84
C VAL A 23 -11.18 22.27 5.96
N ARG A 24 -9.87 22.45 5.83
CA ARG A 24 -9.22 23.77 5.90
C ARG A 24 -9.59 24.67 4.72
N GLU A 25 -9.62 24.11 3.52
CA GLU A 25 -9.83 24.88 2.28
C GLU A 25 -11.29 25.32 2.12
N TYR A 26 -12.23 24.48 2.50
CA TYR A 26 -13.67 24.70 2.27
C TYR A 26 -14.47 25.03 3.54
N GLY A 27 -13.85 25.00 4.71
CA GLY A 27 -14.52 25.31 5.98
C GLY A 27 -15.63 24.31 6.36
N VAL A 28 -15.61 23.10 5.79
CA VAL A 28 -16.57 22.05 6.10
C VAL A 28 -16.17 21.29 7.36
N LYS A 29 -17.16 20.71 8.04
CA LYS A 29 -16.87 19.86 9.21
C LYS A 29 -16.39 18.47 8.74
N PRO A 30 -15.39 17.86 9.41
CA PRO A 30 -14.84 16.55 9.02
C PRO A 30 -15.89 15.46 8.87
N GLU A 31 -16.90 15.45 9.76
CA GLU A 31 -18.01 14.49 9.73
C GLU A 31 -18.93 14.61 8.51
N ASN A 32 -18.86 15.72 7.80
CA ASN A 32 -19.64 15.98 6.58
C ASN A 32 -18.84 15.70 5.29
N VAL A 33 -17.58 15.23 5.41
CA VAL A 33 -16.75 14.91 4.27
C VAL A 33 -16.88 13.44 3.93
N ILE A 34 -17.34 13.14 2.71
CA ILE A 34 -17.33 11.78 2.16
C ILE A 34 -16.19 11.68 1.16
N LYS A 35 -15.14 10.92 1.51
CA LYS A 35 -13.99 10.70 0.65
C LYS A 35 -14.26 9.52 -0.29
N LEU A 36 -14.35 9.80 -1.59
CA LEU A 36 -14.48 8.80 -2.65
C LEU A 36 -13.17 8.62 -3.43
N ALA A 37 -12.12 9.31 -3.02
CA ALA A 37 -10.77 9.18 -3.56
C ALA A 37 -9.94 8.20 -2.72
N SER A 38 -8.94 7.60 -3.33
CA SER A 38 -8.08 6.55 -2.75
C SER A 38 -8.80 5.21 -2.54
N ASN A 39 -8.03 4.13 -2.59
CA ASN A 39 -8.55 2.78 -2.34
C ASN A 39 -8.51 2.48 -0.83
N GLU A 40 -9.37 3.15 -0.08
CA GLU A 40 -9.48 3.01 1.38
C GLU A 40 -10.77 2.27 1.76
N ASN A 41 -10.73 1.55 2.88
CA ASN A 41 -11.93 0.91 3.43
C ASN A 41 -12.67 1.86 4.38
N PRO A 42 -13.80 2.46 3.98
CA PRO A 42 -14.54 3.41 4.81
C PRO A 42 -15.21 2.76 6.03
N TYR A 43 -15.32 1.44 6.06
CA TYR A 43 -15.90 0.70 7.19
C TYR A 43 -14.92 0.44 8.32
N GLY A 44 -13.66 0.89 8.17
CA GLY A 44 -12.62 0.76 9.19
C GLY A 44 -11.89 -0.58 9.16
N THR A 45 -11.12 -0.82 10.21
CA THR A 45 -10.27 -2.01 10.34
C THR A 45 -11.01 -3.15 11.05
N SER A 46 -10.85 -4.37 10.55
CA SER A 46 -11.39 -5.56 11.23
C SER A 46 -10.90 -5.65 12.69
N PRO A 47 -11.79 -5.90 13.66
CA PRO A 47 -11.38 -6.08 15.05
C PRO A 47 -10.34 -7.19 15.26
N LYS A 48 -10.40 -8.24 14.44
CA LYS A 48 -9.39 -9.33 14.47
C LYS A 48 -8.01 -8.83 14.06
N VAL A 49 -7.93 -7.95 13.06
CA VAL A 49 -6.67 -7.34 12.61
C VAL A 49 -6.12 -6.42 13.70
N THR A 50 -6.97 -5.57 14.28
CA THR A 50 -6.57 -4.67 15.37
C THR A 50 -6.01 -5.45 16.56
N ALA A 51 -6.69 -6.52 16.99
CA ALA A 51 -6.24 -7.36 18.09
C ALA A 51 -4.88 -8.03 17.77
N LYS A 52 -4.70 -8.50 16.52
CA LYS A 52 -3.43 -9.11 16.11
C LYS A 52 -2.27 -8.12 16.09
N ILE A 53 -2.50 -6.90 15.62
CA ILE A 53 -1.50 -5.83 15.64
C ILE A 53 -1.08 -5.52 17.10
N GLN A 54 -2.04 -5.40 18.01
CA GLN A 54 -1.75 -5.17 19.44
C GLN A 54 -0.94 -6.30 20.07
N GLU A 55 -1.24 -7.56 19.71
CA GLU A 55 -0.50 -8.73 20.17
C GLU A 55 0.96 -8.70 19.73
N ILE A 56 1.22 -8.42 18.44
CA ILE A 56 2.57 -8.47 17.87
C ILE A 56 3.38 -7.20 18.11
N ALA A 57 2.75 -6.08 18.50
CA ALA A 57 3.41 -4.79 18.67
C ALA A 57 4.62 -4.86 19.63
N LYS A 58 4.54 -5.70 20.66
CA LYS A 58 5.65 -5.93 21.61
C LYS A 58 6.91 -6.55 20.99
N ASN A 59 6.79 -7.15 19.80
CA ASN A 59 7.89 -7.84 19.08
C ASN A 59 8.44 -7.01 17.91
N MET A 60 8.00 -5.76 17.74
CA MET A 60 8.42 -4.89 16.63
C MET A 60 9.90 -4.48 16.66
N PHE A 61 10.63 -4.87 17.70
CA PHE A 61 12.07 -4.59 17.84
C PHE A 61 12.96 -5.57 17.09
N VAL A 62 12.40 -6.62 16.49
CA VAL A 62 13.12 -7.60 15.66
C VAL A 62 12.73 -7.44 14.19
N TYR A 63 13.65 -7.80 13.30
CA TYR A 63 13.34 -7.84 11.87
C TYR A 63 12.26 -8.89 11.58
N PRO A 64 11.35 -8.60 10.64
CA PRO A 64 10.45 -9.62 10.13
C PRO A 64 11.19 -10.69 9.32
N ASP A 65 10.55 -11.83 9.09
CA ASP A 65 11.02 -12.82 8.11
C ASP A 65 10.98 -12.22 6.69
N ASP A 66 12.14 -12.03 6.08
CA ASP A 66 12.29 -11.46 4.74
C ASP A 66 11.82 -12.42 3.62
N SER A 67 11.77 -13.70 3.90
CA SER A 67 11.20 -14.70 2.98
C SER A 67 9.68 -14.58 2.83
N MET A 68 9.01 -13.99 3.84
CA MET A 68 7.54 -13.86 3.94
C MET A 68 6.82 -15.22 3.77
N TYR A 69 7.46 -16.29 4.26
CA TYR A 69 7.04 -17.67 4.01
C TYR A 69 5.57 -17.90 4.40
N GLU A 70 5.19 -17.61 5.65
CA GLU A 70 3.83 -17.84 6.15
C GLU A 70 2.77 -17.08 5.35
N LEU A 71 3.08 -15.83 4.95
CA LEU A 71 2.16 -15.02 4.16
C LEU A 71 2.01 -15.57 2.74
N LYS A 72 3.11 -15.98 2.11
CA LYS A 72 3.09 -16.57 0.76
C LYS A 72 2.30 -17.87 0.73
N GLU A 73 2.50 -18.77 1.70
CA GLU A 73 1.75 -20.02 1.80
C GLU A 73 0.26 -19.76 2.03
N ALA A 74 -0.09 -18.82 2.91
CA ALA A 74 -1.49 -18.48 3.17
C ALA A 74 -2.19 -17.90 1.93
N LEU A 75 -1.50 -17.05 1.16
CA LEU A 75 -2.02 -16.49 -0.09
C LEU A 75 -2.12 -17.55 -1.18
N ALA A 76 -1.11 -18.40 -1.34
CA ALA A 76 -1.09 -19.49 -2.28
C ALA A 76 -2.28 -20.44 -2.04
N TYR A 77 -2.49 -20.83 -0.79
CA TYR A 77 -3.66 -21.65 -0.42
C TYR A 77 -4.99 -20.95 -0.71
N LYS A 78 -5.09 -19.66 -0.37
CA LYS A 78 -6.34 -18.90 -0.57
C LYS A 78 -6.72 -18.73 -2.04
N PHE A 79 -5.73 -18.58 -2.92
CA PHE A 79 -5.94 -18.32 -4.34
C PHE A 79 -5.73 -19.53 -5.24
N ASP A 80 -5.46 -20.71 -4.65
CA ASP A 80 -5.21 -21.96 -5.35
C ASP A 80 -4.08 -21.84 -6.40
N VAL A 81 -2.94 -21.33 -5.95
CA VAL A 81 -1.71 -21.16 -6.74
C VAL A 81 -0.51 -21.69 -5.97
N GLU A 82 0.62 -21.89 -6.65
CA GLU A 82 1.87 -22.25 -5.99
C GLU A 82 2.45 -21.01 -5.26
N SER A 83 3.11 -21.21 -4.11
CA SER A 83 3.75 -20.12 -3.37
C SER A 83 4.84 -19.39 -4.17
N THR A 84 5.45 -20.08 -5.14
CA THR A 84 6.37 -19.48 -6.13
C THR A 84 5.71 -18.50 -7.09
N ASN A 85 4.39 -18.53 -7.21
CA ASN A 85 3.61 -17.61 -8.03
C ASN A 85 3.19 -16.35 -7.26
N VAL A 86 3.60 -16.24 -5.99
CA VAL A 86 3.25 -15.11 -5.12
C VAL A 86 4.46 -14.20 -4.94
N ILE A 87 4.32 -12.94 -5.36
CA ILE A 87 5.25 -11.86 -5.05
C ILE A 87 4.59 -10.88 -4.09
N ILE A 88 5.34 -10.41 -3.11
CA ILE A 88 4.88 -9.48 -2.10
C ILE A 88 5.71 -8.20 -2.18
N GLY A 89 5.04 -7.06 -2.10
CA GLY A 89 5.67 -5.76 -2.12
C GLY A 89 4.92 -4.77 -1.24
N SER A 90 5.53 -3.61 -1.04
CA SER A 90 4.96 -2.50 -0.27
C SER A 90 3.98 -1.69 -1.15
N GLY A 91 2.83 -2.29 -1.40
CA GLY A 91 1.80 -1.74 -2.29
C GLY A 91 2.03 -2.08 -3.77
N SER A 92 1.08 -1.66 -4.61
CA SER A 92 1.10 -1.93 -6.06
C SER A 92 2.25 -1.25 -6.77
N ASP A 93 2.70 -0.08 -6.32
CA ASP A 93 3.77 0.68 -6.96
C ASP A 93 5.08 -0.10 -6.98
N GLN A 94 5.44 -0.74 -5.86
CA GLN A 94 6.63 -1.58 -5.80
C GLN A 94 6.50 -2.82 -6.70
N ILE A 95 5.31 -3.40 -6.82
CA ILE A 95 5.09 -4.53 -7.73
C ILE A 95 5.25 -4.08 -9.19
N LEU A 96 4.73 -2.90 -9.56
CA LEU A 96 4.93 -2.33 -10.89
C LEU A 96 6.42 -2.08 -11.18
N GLU A 97 7.15 -1.53 -10.21
CA GLU A 97 8.60 -1.33 -10.30
C GLU A 97 9.33 -2.65 -10.55
N TYR A 98 9.02 -3.70 -9.78
CA TYR A 98 9.61 -5.03 -9.99
C TYR A 98 9.32 -5.59 -11.39
N CYS A 99 8.10 -5.39 -11.91
CA CYS A 99 7.75 -5.83 -13.27
C CYS A 99 8.58 -5.09 -14.33
N VAL A 100 8.76 -3.79 -14.17
CA VAL A 100 9.58 -2.98 -15.08
C VAL A 100 11.03 -3.44 -15.04
N HIS A 101 11.63 -3.58 -13.85
CA HIS A 101 13.01 -4.01 -13.71
C HIS A 101 13.26 -5.44 -14.22
N ALA A 102 12.25 -6.30 -14.14
CA ALA A 102 12.39 -7.69 -14.57
C ALA A 102 12.18 -7.90 -16.08
N LYS A 103 11.50 -6.99 -16.78
CA LYS A 103 11.05 -7.19 -18.17
C LYS A 103 11.40 -6.07 -19.14
N CYS A 104 11.65 -4.85 -18.65
CA CYS A 104 11.97 -3.71 -19.51
C CYS A 104 13.48 -3.47 -19.53
N GLU A 105 14.09 -3.46 -20.71
CA GLU A 105 15.48 -3.08 -20.96
C GLU A 105 15.59 -1.56 -21.17
#